data_b42986d3652941509178e9e015bd1090
#
_entry.id   b42986d3652941509178e9e015bd1090
#
_cell.length_a   1.000
_cell.length_b   1.000
_cell.length_c   1.000
_cell.angle_alpha   90.00
_cell.angle_beta   90.00
_cell.angle_gamma   90.00
#
_symmetry.space_group_name_H-M   'P 1'
#
loop_
_entity.id
_entity.type
_entity.pdbx_description
1 polymer ?
#
loop_
_entity_poly.entity_id
_entity_poly.type
_entity_poly.pdbx_seq_one_letter_code
_entity_poly.pdbx_strand_id
1 'polypeptide(L)'
;FAIDSGKDLIPAESIYNCYTGIGGLHNLKQSDFANYHEYAQAKKEFEMGQFFTPHEICRDMVDMLCPVSSEMVLDMCCGMGNFFNHLPNPHNAYGFDIDGKAVSVARYLYPEAHIEKCDIRQYYPEQRFDVIIGNPPFNLKFYYKLSQEYYMDKAYDVLNPAGILMVIVPCSFMQSEFWEKTRITGINGNFSFVGQTKLAPSAFAAVGVHDFNTKIMVFLRKSGHIKMQA
;
A
#
# COMPACT_ATOMS: atom_id res chain seq x y z
N PHE A 1 18.63 -10.12 8.75
CA PHE A 1 19.87 -10.61 9.38
C PHE A 1 20.98 -9.56 9.37
N ALA A 2 21.40 -8.99 8.21
CA ALA A 2 22.44 -7.97 8.19
C ALA A 2 21.92 -6.63 8.73
N ILE A 3 20.70 -6.24 8.40
CA ILE A 3 20.04 -5.04 8.91
C ILE A 3 19.89 -5.10 10.44
N ASP A 4 19.46 -6.23 10.97
CA ASP A 4 19.26 -6.41 12.43
C ASP A 4 20.57 -6.46 13.21
N SER A 5 21.68 -6.83 12.56
CA SER A 5 22.98 -6.92 13.20
C SER A 5 23.70 -5.56 13.36
N GLY A 6 23.25 -4.53 12.62
CA GLY A 6 23.80 -3.17 12.67
C GLY A 6 25.29 -3.06 12.30
N LYS A 7 25.86 -4.13 11.72
CA LYS A 7 27.33 -4.22 11.53
C LYS A 7 27.86 -3.58 10.24
N ASP A 8 27.03 -3.50 9.21
CA ASP A 8 27.46 -2.94 7.91
C ASP A 8 26.36 -2.07 7.30
N LEU A 9 26.76 -0.96 6.69
CA LEU A 9 25.88 -0.15 5.87
C LEU A 9 25.60 -0.91 4.56
N ILE A 10 24.37 -1.38 4.38
CA ILE A 10 23.94 -2.04 3.16
C ILE A 10 23.42 -0.98 2.21
N PRO A 11 23.99 -0.84 0.99
CA PRO A 11 23.49 0.10 0.02
C PRO A 11 22.01 -0.17 -0.32
N ALA A 12 21.19 0.88 -0.41
CA ALA A 12 19.77 0.79 -0.73
C ALA A 12 19.53 -0.01 -2.03
N GLU A 13 20.36 0.22 -3.06
CA GLU A 13 20.28 -0.51 -4.32
C GLU A 13 20.46 -2.03 -4.14
N SER A 14 21.36 -2.45 -3.27
CA SER A 14 21.56 -3.87 -2.94
C SER A 14 20.32 -4.47 -2.27
N ILE A 15 19.63 -3.70 -1.43
CA ILE A 15 18.39 -4.11 -0.80
C ILE A 15 17.29 -4.23 -1.86
N TYR A 16 17.11 -3.21 -2.70
CA TYR A 16 16.12 -3.24 -3.78
C TYR A 16 16.32 -4.44 -4.70
N ASN A 17 17.56 -4.75 -5.09
CA ASN A 17 17.86 -5.89 -5.93
C ASN A 17 17.60 -7.25 -5.28
N CYS A 18 17.70 -7.35 -3.96
CA CYS A 18 17.35 -8.57 -3.23
C CYS A 18 15.85 -8.78 -3.12
N TYR A 19 15.07 -7.69 -3.10
CA TYR A 19 13.63 -7.73 -2.85
C TYR A 19 12.76 -7.51 -4.09
N THR A 20 13.36 -7.34 -5.25
CA THR A 20 12.68 -7.34 -6.55
C THR A 20 12.63 -8.78 -7.09
N GLY A 21 11.47 -9.25 -7.49
CA GLY A 21 11.26 -10.58 -8.07
C GLY A 21 10.12 -11.35 -7.42
N ILE A 22 9.78 -12.49 -8.03
CA ILE A 22 8.75 -13.38 -7.51
C ILE A 22 9.18 -13.88 -6.14
N GLY A 23 8.36 -13.57 -5.15
CA GLY A 23 8.65 -13.92 -3.78
C GLY A 23 9.44 -12.85 -3.03
N GLY A 24 9.81 -11.72 -3.65
CA GLY A 24 10.39 -10.55 -2.97
C GLY A 24 11.34 -10.91 -1.83
N LEU A 25 11.01 -10.40 -0.64
CA LEU A 25 11.68 -10.72 0.65
C LEU A 25 11.97 -12.20 0.88
N HIS A 26 11.40 -13.06 0.12
CA HIS A 26 11.34 -14.44 0.49
C HIS A 26 12.02 -15.35 -0.52
N ASN A 27 12.18 -14.98 -1.78
CA ASN A 27 12.82 -15.77 -2.85
C ASN A 27 12.66 -17.30 -2.62
N LEU A 28 11.40 -17.71 -2.39
CA LEU A 28 11.07 -19.04 -1.91
C LEU A 28 11.43 -20.10 -2.94
N LYS A 29 12.36 -20.95 -2.60
CA LYS A 29 12.64 -22.15 -3.37
C LYS A 29 12.08 -23.34 -2.61
N GLN A 30 11.48 -24.29 -3.32
CA GLN A 30 10.97 -25.52 -2.70
C GLN A 30 12.06 -26.26 -1.91
N SER A 31 13.32 -26.17 -2.36
CA SER A 31 14.48 -26.73 -1.67
C SER A 31 14.75 -26.15 -0.27
N ASP A 32 14.19 -25.01 0.05
CA ASP A 32 14.43 -24.30 1.30
C ASP A 32 13.44 -24.72 2.42
N PHE A 33 12.52 -25.64 2.09
CA PHE A 33 11.49 -26.16 3.00
C PHE A 33 11.64 -27.65 3.22
N ALA A 34 11.28 -28.10 4.42
CA ALA A 34 11.34 -29.51 4.79
C ALA A 34 10.41 -30.41 3.94
N ASN A 35 9.32 -29.82 3.43
CA ASN A 35 8.35 -30.54 2.58
C ASN A 35 7.55 -29.57 1.70
N TYR A 36 6.88 -30.15 0.69
CA TYR A 36 6.04 -29.38 -0.24
C TYR A 36 4.88 -28.63 0.44
N HIS A 37 4.36 -29.14 1.53
CA HIS A 37 3.24 -28.49 2.24
C HIS A 37 3.66 -27.14 2.85
N GLU A 38 4.81 -27.10 3.50
CA GLU A 38 5.39 -25.88 4.06
C GLU A 38 5.72 -24.86 2.95
N TYR A 39 6.30 -25.32 1.86
CA TYR A 39 6.55 -24.47 0.68
C TYR A 39 5.24 -23.91 0.11
N ALA A 40 4.22 -24.77 -0.07
CA ALA A 40 2.94 -24.37 -0.62
C ALA A 40 2.20 -23.40 0.30
N GLN A 41 2.31 -23.57 1.62
CA GLN A 41 1.73 -22.66 2.60
C GLN A 41 2.45 -21.31 2.57
N ALA A 42 3.77 -21.29 2.59
CA ALA A 42 4.55 -20.08 2.47
C ALA A 42 4.28 -19.37 1.13
N LYS A 43 4.22 -20.11 0.03
CA LYS A 43 3.84 -19.57 -1.28
C LYS A 43 2.44 -18.98 -1.29
N LYS A 44 1.48 -19.61 -0.63
CA LYS A 44 0.11 -19.11 -0.50
C LYS A 44 0.04 -17.82 0.30
N GLU A 45 0.81 -17.70 1.38
CA GLU A 45 0.95 -16.45 2.14
C GLU A 45 1.49 -15.32 1.27
N PHE A 46 2.37 -15.64 0.31
CA PHE A 46 2.84 -14.74 -0.73
C PHE A 46 1.79 -14.34 -1.75
N GLU A 47 1.10 -15.32 -2.30
CA GLU A 47 0.01 -15.13 -3.27
C GLU A 47 -1.16 -14.34 -2.66
N MET A 48 -1.20 -14.16 -1.35
CA MET A 48 -2.16 -13.30 -0.65
C MET A 48 -1.93 -11.80 -0.88
N GLY A 49 -1.11 -11.42 -1.84
CA GLY A 49 -1.13 -10.06 -2.39
C GLY A 49 -0.05 -9.12 -1.88
N GLN A 50 1.06 -9.64 -1.36
CA GLN A 50 2.21 -8.81 -1.02
C GLN A 50 3.09 -8.55 -2.25
N PHE A 51 2.72 -7.54 -3.04
CA PHE A 51 3.53 -7.08 -4.18
C PHE A 51 4.08 -5.70 -3.87
N PHE A 52 5.40 -5.60 -3.74
CA PHE A 52 6.05 -4.30 -3.60
C PHE A 52 5.88 -3.50 -4.89
N THR A 53 5.44 -2.27 -4.74
CA THR A 53 5.23 -1.38 -5.91
C THR A 53 6.58 -1.01 -6.51
N PRO A 54 6.80 -1.20 -7.82
CA PRO A 54 8.02 -0.76 -8.47
C PRO A 54 8.27 0.74 -8.29
N HIS A 55 9.53 1.14 -8.10
CA HIS A 55 9.91 2.53 -7.85
C HIS A 55 9.46 3.50 -8.93
N GLU A 56 9.42 3.06 -10.20
CA GLU A 56 8.91 3.88 -11.30
C GLU A 56 7.44 4.25 -11.10
N ILE A 57 6.61 3.29 -10.70
CA ILE A 57 5.19 3.53 -10.42
C ILE A 57 5.05 4.43 -9.19
N CYS A 58 5.86 4.20 -8.15
CA CYS A 58 5.83 5.05 -6.95
C CYS A 58 6.16 6.50 -7.30
N ARG A 59 7.21 6.72 -8.10
CA ARG A 59 7.59 8.06 -8.58
C ARG A 59 6.46 8.69 -9.37
N ASP A 60 5.93 8.00 -10.37
CA ASP A 60 4.89 8.54 -11.24
C ASP A 60 3.62 8.90 -10.44
N MET A 61 3.27 8.12 -9.43
CA MET A 61 2.14 8.41 -8.54
C MET A 61 2.41 9.64 -7.66
N VAL A 62 3.61 9.76 -7.10
CA VAL A 62 3.98 10.93 -6.28
C VAL A 62 4.06 12.18 -7.16
N ASP A 63 4.62 12.08 -8.36
CA ASP A 63 4.67 13.19 -9.32
C ASP A 63 3.27 13.67 -9.75
N MET A 64 2.32 12.74 -9.93
CA MET A 64 0.92 13.09 -10.22
C MET A 64 0.24 13.80 -9.05
N LEU A 65 0.56 13.44 -7.82
CA LEU A 65 0.01 14.06 -6.61
C LEU A 65 0.64 15.41 -6.32
N CYS A 66 1.92 15.58 -6.64
CA CYS A 66 2.73 16.76 -6.32
C CYS A 66 2.57 17.21 -4.86
N PRO A 67 2.74 16.32 -3.86
CA PRO A 67 2.53 16.70 -2.48
C PRO A 67 3.53 17.79 -2.07
N VAL A 68 3.08 18.75 -1.28
CA VAL A 68 3.98 19.79 -0.76
C VAL A 68 4.66 19.31 0.52
N SER A 69 5.83 19.90 0.85
CA SER A 69 6.66 19.45 1.98
C SER A 69 5.99 19.55 3.36
N SER A 70 4.91 20.32 3.49
CA SER A 70 4.15 20.45 4.74
C SER A 70 3.03 19.41 4.87
N GLU A 71 2.68 18.70 3.82
CA GLU A 71 1.61 17.70 3.85
C GLU A 71 2.08 16.41 4.51
N MET A 72 1.21 15.86 5.36
CA MET A 72 1.40 14.56 5.99
C MET A 72 0.89 13.46 5.06
N VAL A 73 1.80 12.59 4.64
CA VAL A 73 1.51 11.50 3.69
C VAL A 73 1.55 10.16 4.41
N LEU A 74 0.50 9.35 4.24
CA LEU A 74 0.40 8.01 4.84
C LEU A 74 0.34 6.92 3.76
N ASP A 75 1.14 5.87 3.96
CA ASP A 75 0.99 4.58 3.26
C ASP A 75 0.55 3.50 4.26
N MET A 76 -0.67 2.99 4.10
CA MET A 76 -1.29 2.05 5.05
C MET A 76 -0.95 0.57 4.82
N CYS A 77 -0.13 0.26 3.83
CA CYS A 77 0.42 -1.08 3.57
C CYS A 77 1.78 -0.86 2.91
N CYS A 78 2.68 -0.17 3.63
CA CYS A 78 3.86 0.46 3.06
C CYS A 78 4.92 -0.54 2.57
N GLY A 79 4.84 -1.80 2.97
CA GLY A 79 5.86 -2.78 2.64
C GLY A 79 7.26 -2.28 3.04
N MET A 80 8.16 -2.22 2.08
CA MET A 80 9.52 -1.68 2.27
C MET A 80 9.60 -0.14 2.18
N GLY A 81 8.47 0.56 2.01
CA GLY A 81 8.41 2.01 1.97
C GLY A 81 8.78 2.63 0.61
N ASN A 82 8.57 1.94 -0.50
CA ASN A 82 9.02 2.38 -1.83
C ASN A 82 8.45 3.75 -2.23
N PHE A 83 7.28 4.15 -1.74
CA PHE A 83 6.74 5.49 -1.95
C PHE A 83 7.55 6.58 -1.24
N PHE A 84 8.13 6.29 -0.07
CA PHE A 84 8.83 7.27 0.75
C PHE A 84 10.07 7.84 0.07
N ASN A 85 10.69 7.06 -0.83
CA ASN A 85 11.85 7.52 -1.62
C ASN A 85 11.54 8.73 -2.52
N HIS A 86 10.29 8.98 -2.81
CA HIS A 86 9.85 10.00 -3.77
C HIS A 86 9.12 11.17 -3.09
N LEU A 87 8.84 11.08 -1.79
CA LEU A 87 8.16 12.14 -1.07
C LEU A 87 9.07 13.34 -0.82
N PRO A 88 8.55 14.57 -0.88
CA PRO A 88 9.36 15.81 -0.75
C PRO A 88 9.90 16.03 0.66
N ASN A 89 9.28 15.44 1.68
CA ASN A 89 9.69 15.55 3.07
C ASN A 89 9.53 14.21 3.81
N PRO A 90 10.63 13.48 4.06
CA PRO A 90 10.57 12.21 4.75
C PRO A 90 10.08 12.30 6.20
N HIS A 91 10.25 13.45 6.89
CA HIS A 91 9.73 13.64 8.24
C HIS A 91 8.20 13.70 8.32
N ASN A 92 7.53 13.97 7.20
CA ASN A 92 6.08 13.95 7.08
C ASN A 92 5.55 12.68 6.39
N ALA A 93 6.43 11.68 6.21
CA ALA A 93 6.08 10.38 5.68
C ALA A 93 5.74 9.41 6.82
N TYR A 94 4.55 8.83 6.75
CA TYR A 94 4.02 7.86 7.72
C TYR A 94 3.68 6.58 7.00
N GLY A 95 3.92 5.45 7.64
CA GLY A 95 3.51 4.18 7.08
C GLY A 95 3.44 3.06 8.09
N PHE A 96 2.68 2.05 7.75
CA PHE A 96 2.67 0.81 8.51
C PHE A 96 2.45 -0.39 7.60
N ASP A 97 2.91 -1.52 8.07
CA ASP A 97 2.67 -2.82 7.44
C ASP A 97 2.54 -3.90 8.51
N ILE A 98 1.82 -4.97 8.20
CA ILE A 98 1.69 -6.13 9.06
C ILE A 98 2.96 -7.00 9.03
N ASP A 99 3.73 -6.95 7.94
CA ASP A 99 4.98 -7.68 7.78
C ASP A 99 6.13 -6.98 8.51
N GLY A 100 6.52 -7.55 9.65
CA GLY A 100 7.64 -7.02 10.44
C GLY A 100 8.98 -7.00 9.73
N LYS A 101 9.22 -7.88 8.74
CA LYS A 101 10.47 -7.88 7.95
C LYS A 101 10.48 -6.70 7.00
N ALA A 102 9.38 -6.46 6.29
CA ALA A 102 9.22 -5.31 5.42
C ALA A 102 9.39 -4.00 6.20
N VAL A 103 8.75 -3.90 7.37
CA VAL A 103 8.89 -2.74 8.28
C VAL A 103 10.34 -2.52 8.72
N SER A 104 11.08 -3.58 9.07
CA SER A 104 12.50 -3.47 9.44
C SER A 104 13.34 -2.91 8.30
N VAL A 105 13.08 -3.36 7.07
CA VAL A 105 13.74 -2.84 5.86
C VAL A 105 13.35 -1.39 5.61
N ALA A 106 12.07 -1.06 5.69
CA ALA A 106 11.59 0.31 5.49
C ALA A 106 12.22 1.30 6.48
N ARG A 107 12.29 0.94 7.76
CA ARG A 107 12.95 1.76 8.79
C ARG A 107 14.43 1.95 8.55
N TYR A 108 15.09 0.95 8.01
CA TYR A 108 16.51 1.04 7.65
C TYR A 108 16.73 1.97 6.46
N LEU A 109 15.87 1.88 5.44
CA LEU A 109 15.98 2.70 4.22
C LEU A 109 15.54 4.14 4.44
N TYR A 110 14.53 4.35 5.29
CA TYR A 110 13.90 5.65 5.53
C TYR A 110 13.84 5.98 7.02
N PRO A 111 15.00 6.20 7.67
CA PRO A 111 15.07 6.38 9.13
C PRO A 111 14.37 7.65 9.62
N GLU A 112 14.09 8.60 8.75
CA GLU A 112 13.38 9.85 9.08
C GLU A 112 11.87 9.71 8.99
N ALA A 113 11.35 8.65 8.34
CA ALA A 113 9.93 8.39 8.21
C ALA A 113 9.37 7.71 9.47
N HIS A 114 8.10 7.94 9.74
CA HIS A 114 7.37 7.35 10.86
C HIS A 114 6.77 6.01 10.43
N ILE A 115 7.50 4.93 10.65
CA ILE A 115 7.12 3.60 10.16
C ILE A 115 6.87 2.66 11.33
N GLU A 116 5.73 1.98 11.35
CA GLU A 116 5.40 1.03 12.40
C GLU A 116 4.90 -0.32 11.88
N LYS A 117 5.10 -1.37 12.68
CA LYS A 117 4.45 -2.66 12.44
C LYS A 117 3.05 -2.60 13.03
N CYS A 118 2.05 -2.60 12.16
CA CYS A 118 0.65 -2.52 12.60
C CYS A 118 -0.27 -3.26 11.61
N ASP A 119 -1.30 -3.87 12.15
CA ASP A 119 -2.43 -4.36 11.35
C ASP A 119 -3.38 -3.19 11.07
N ILE A 120 -3.80 -3.00 9.83
CA ILE A 120 -4.73 -1.95 9.43
C ILE A 120 -6.01 -1.92 10.28
N ARG A 121 -6.41 -3.07 10.80
CA ARG A 121 -7.59 -3.20 11.69
C ARG A 121 -7.40 -2.58 13.07
N GLN A 122 -6.13 -2.44 13.48
CA GLN A 122 -5.72 -1.91 14.79
C GLN A 122 -5.09 -0.52 14.70
N TYR A 123 -5.01 0.05 13.49
CA TYR A 123 -4.44 1.37 13.30
C TYR A 123 -5.45 2.47 13.60
N TYR A 124 -5.22 3.23 14.66
CA TYR A 124 -6.05 4.34 15.12
C TYR A 124 -5.14 5.53 15.51
N PRO A 125 -4.62 6.28 14.53
CA PRO A 125 -3.74 7.42 14.81
C PRO A 125 -4.50 8.56 15.46
N GLU A 126 -3.79 9.34 16.28
CA GLU A 126 -4.34 10.59 16.85
C GLU A 126 -4.43 11.70 15.81
N GLN A 127 -3.47 11.75 14.86
CA GLN A 127 -3.44 12.72 13.77
C GLN A 127 -4.23 12.23 12.56
N ARG A 128 -4.54 13.19 11.67
CA ARG A 128 -5.07 12.93 10.34
C ARG A 128 -4.05 13.29 9.28
N PHE A 129 -4.26 12.77 8.07
CA PHE A 129 -3.33 12.90 6.96
C PHE A 129 -3.94 13.70 5.82
N ASP A 130 -3.10 14.42 5.07
CA ASP A 130 -3.53 15.20 3.91
C ASP A 130 -3.61 14.33 2.67
N VAL A 131 -2.70 13.37 2.58
CA VAL A 131 -2.59 12.43 1.46
C VAL A 131 -2.46 11.00 1.99
N ILE A 132 -3.21 10.09 1.38
CA ILE A 132 -2.96 8.65 1.49
C ILE A 132 -2.58 8.14 0.10
N ILE A 133 -1.44 7.45 0.03
CA ILE A 133 -0.96 6.79 -1.18
C ILE A 133 -0.68 5.32 -0.84
N GLY A 134 -0.93 4.41 -1.77
CA GLY A 134 -0.57 3.02 -1.48
C GLY A 134 -1.05 2.00 -2.51
N ASN A 135 -0.58 0.78 -2.26
CA ASN A 135 -0.93 -0.42 -3.01
C ASN A 135 -1.43 -1.50 -2.01
N PRO A 136 -2.71 -1.43 -1.59
CA PRO A 136 -3.24 -2.38 -0.61
C PRO A 136 -3.28 -3.81 -1.17
N PRO A 137 -3.27 -4.83 -0.30
CA PRO A 137 -3.48 -6.20 -0.75
C PRO A 137 -4.85 -6.36 -1.41
N PHE A 138 -4.92 -7.20 -2.47
CA PHE A 138 -6.13 -7.34 -3.27
C PHE A 138 -6.92 -8.58 -2.90
N ASN A 139 -8.26 -8.45 -2.92
CA ASN A 139 -9.23 -9.54 -2.82
C ASN A 139 -9.11 -10.41 -1.55
N LEU A 140 -8.39 -9.99 -0.54
CA LEU A 140 -8.44 -10.64 0.76
C LEU A 140 -9.79 -10.34 1.42
N LYS A 141 -10.31 -11.32 2.17
CA LYS A 141 -11.56 -11.13 2.93
C LYS A 141 -11.23 -10.79 4.38
N PHE A 142 -11.69 -9.63 4.81
CA PHE A 142 -11.72 -9.22 6.20
C PHE A 142 -13.19 -9.26 6.68
N TYR A 143 -13.55 -10.33 7.39
CA TYR A 143 -14.94 -10.60 7.75
C TYR A 143 -15.85 -10.65 6.49
N TYR A 144 -16.75 -9.69 6.32
CA TYR A 144 -17.68 -9.58 5.20
C TYR A 144 -17.26 -8.55 4.13
N LYS A 145 -16.11 -7.87 4.31
CA LYS A 145 -15.57 -6.89 3.36
C LYS A 145 -14.34 -7.42 2.63
N LEU A 146 -14.13 -6.94 1.43
CA LEU A 146 -12.85 -7.12 0.74
C LEU A 146 -11.80 -6.15 1.32
N SER A 147 -10.52 -6.53 1.20
CA SER A 147 -9.41 -5.71 1.69
C SER A 147 -9.43 -4.30 1.13
N GLN A 148 -9.78 -4.11 -0.14
CA GLN A 148 -9.89 -2.81 -0.77
C GLN A 148 -10.99 -1.95 -0.16
N GLU A 149 -12.15 -2.52 0.19
CA GLU A 149 -13.23 -1.79 0.87
C GLU A 149 -12.80 -1.37 2.26
N TYR A 150 -12.16 -2.28 2.97
CA TYR A 150 -11.67 -2.00 4.32
C TYR A 150 -10.61 -0.88 4.29
N TYR A 151 -9.74 -0.90 3.26
CA TYR A 151 -8.75 0.15 3.04
C TYR A 151 -9.41 1.51 2.78
N MET A 152 -10.46 1.54 1.94
CA MET A 152 -11.23 2.77 1.67
C MET A 152 -11.88 3.33 2.94
N ASP A 153 -12.52 2.47 3.75
CA ASP A 153 -13.13 2.89 5.00
C ASP A 153 -12.09 3.47 5.96
N LYS A 154 -10.96 2.79 6.14
CA LYS A 154 -9.87 3.26 6.99
C LYS A 154 -9.29 4.58 6.47
N ALA A 155 -9.12 4.72 5.15
CA ALA A 155 -8.67 5.96 4.54
C ALA A 155 -9.64 7.13 4.86
N TYR A 156 -10.94 6.88 4.80
CA TYR A 156 -11.93 7.90 5.18
C TYR A 156 -11.78 8.33 6.63
N ASP A 157 -11.53 7.38 7.53
CA ASP A 157 -11.42 7.66 8.96
C ASP A 157 -10.20 8.52 9.30
N VAL A 158 -9.08 8.32 8.58
CA VAL A 158 -7.78 8.94 8.93
C VAL A 158 -7.37 10.12 8.03
N LEU A 159 -8.04 10.34 6.90
CA LEU A 159 -7.81 11.52 6.06
C LEU A 159 -8.39 12.80 6.68
N ASN A 160 -7.76 13.92 6.42
CA ASN A 160 -8.33 15.24 6.62
C ASN A 160 -9.54 15.46 5.69
N PRO A 161 -10.52 16.32 6.04
CA PRO A 161 -11.52 16.80 5.10
C PRO A 161 -10.83 17.37 3.85
N ALA A 162 -11.31 17.01 2.66
CA ALA A 162 -10.68 17.32 1.39
C ALA A 162 -9.28 16.69 1.17
N GLY A 163 -8.85 15.77 2.02
CA GLY A 163 -7.63 14.98 1.80
C GLY A 163 -7.75 14.06 0.61
N ILE A 164 -6.62 13.72 0.01
CA ILE A 164 -6.53 12.94 -1.22
C ILE A 164 -6.16 11.49 -0.90
N LEU A 165 -6.87 10.56 -1.54
CA LEU A 165 -6.51 9.15 -1.58
C LEU A 165 -6.12 8.79 -3.01
N MET A 166 -4.88 8.30 -3.20
CA MET A 166 -4.43 7.70 -4.45
C MET A 166 -4.05 6.25 -4.19
N VAL A 167 -4.68 5.33 -4.91
CA VAL A 167 -4.56 3.90 -4.62
C VAL A 167 -4.45 3.08 -5.90
N ILE A 168 -3.57 2.06 -5.87
CA ILE A 168 -3.53 1.02 -6.89
C ILE A 168 -4.59 -0.04 -6.53
N VAL A 169 -5.39 -0.42 -7.51
CA VAL A 169 -6.45 -1.42 -7.34
C VAL A 169 -6.59 -2.28 -8.59
N PRO A 170 -7.17 -3.48 -8.50
CA PRO A 170 -7.51 -4.26 -9.69
C PRO A 170 -8.43 -3.48 -10.64
N CYS A 171 -8.32 -3.72 -11.94
CA CYS A 171 -9.19 -3.05 -12.91
C CYS A 171 -10.69 -3.28 -12.65
N SER A 172 -11.05 -4.42 -12.05
CA SER A 172 -12.44 -4.75 -11.66
C SER A 172 -12.97 -3.94 -10.48
N PHE A 173 -12.12 -3.22 -9.74
CA PHE A 173 -12.53 -2.46 -8.57
C PHE A 173 -13.58 -1.40 -8.93
N MET A 174 -14.69 -1.38 -8.22
CA MET A 174 -15.85 -0.50 -8.42
C MET A 174 -16.55 -0.64 -9.80
N GLN A 175 -16.28 -1.68 -10.57
CA GLN A 175 -17.05 -1.98 -11.78
C GLN A 175 -18.35 -2.71 -11.42
N SER A 176 -19.46 -2.23 -11.95
CA SER A 176 -20.82 -2.76 -11.62
C SER A 176 -21.03 -4.23 -11.97
N GLU A 177 -20.23 -4.77 -12.91
CA GLU A 177 -20.25 -6.20 -13.26
C GLU A 177 -19.66 -7.09 -12.15
N PHE A 178 -18.78 -6.53 -11.32
CA PHE A 178 -18.02 -7.28 -10.29
C PHE A 178 -18.31 -6.84 -8.86
N TRP A 179 -18.95 -5.66 -8.70
CA TRP A 179 -19.15 -5.03 -7.40
C TRP A 179 -20.64 -4.75 -7.15
N GLU A 180 -21.10 -5.10 -5.96
CA GLU A 180 -22.47 -4.79 -5.53
C GLU A 180 -22.69 -3.26 -5.49
N LYS A 181 -23.83 -2.84 -6.00
CA LYS A 181 -24.22 -1.42 -6.06
C LYS A 181 -24.17 -0.73 -4.69
N THR A 182 -24.54 -1.43 -3.63
CA THR A 182 -24.52 -0.94 -2.24
C THR A 182 -23.10 -0.58 -1.79
N ARG A 183 -22.09 -1.39 -2.14
CA ARG A 183 -20.69 -1.16 -1.82
C ARG A 183 -20.14 0.05 -2.57
N ILE A 184 -20.41 0.14 -3.87
CA ILE A 184 -20.02 1.29 -4.71
C ILE A 184 -20.66 2.58 -4.15
N THR A 185 -21.94 2.52 -3.76
CA THR A 185 -22.65 3.67 -3.17
C THR A 185 -22.04 4.09 -1.83
N GLY A 186 -21.61 3.14 -1.00
CA GLY A 186 -20.91 3.42 0.25
C GLY A 186 -19.60 4.19 0.03
N ILE A 187 -18.75 3.72 -0.88
CA ILE A 187 -17.52 4.41 -1.24
C ILE A 187 -17.81 5.80 -1.78
N ASN A 188 -18.76 5.94 -2.71
CA ASN A 188 -19.18 7.22 -3.29
C ASN A 188 -19.84 8.15 -2.25
N GLY A 189 -20.38 7.62 -1.17
CA GLY A 189 -20.86 8.40 -0.03
C GLY A 189 -19.74 9.14 0.68
N ASN A 190 -18.60 8.50 0.83
CA ASN A 190 -17.44 8.98 1.57
C ASN A 190 -16.46 9.78 0.70
N PHE A 191 -16.37 9.45 -0.58
CA PHE A 191 -15.39 10.00 -1.51
C PHE A 191 -16.01 10.57 -2.77
N SER A 192 -15.38 11.59 -3.32
CA SER A 192 -15.58 12.05 -4.70
C SER A 192 -14.50 11.42 -5.57
N PHE A 193 -14.90 10.69 -6.59
CA PHE A 193 -13.97 10.16 -7.59
C PHE A 193 -13.41 11.31 -8.42
N VAL A 194 -12.07 11.39 -8.54
CA VAL A 194 -11.35 12.41 -9.29
C VAL A 194 -10.92 11.91 -10.66
N GLY A 195 -10.31 10.71 -10.70
CA GLY A 195 -9.82 10.15 -11.95
C GLY A 195 -9.19 8.77 -11.76
N GLN A 196 -8.91 8.13 -12.90
CA GLN A 196 -8.19 6.86 -12.91
C GLN A 196 -7.30 6.73 -14.14
N THR A 197 -6.23 5.96 -14.02
CA THR A 197 -5.32 5.58 -15.11
C THR A 197 -5.03 4.09 -15.03
N LYS A 198 -5.19 3.37 -16.14
CA LYS A 198 -4.79 1.95 -16.21
C LYS A 198 -3.26 1.85 -16.25
N LEU A 199 -2.72 0.94 -15.49
CA LEU A 199 -1.32 0.56 -15.59
C LEU A 199 -1.14 -0.45 -16.74
N ALA A 200 0.05 -0.45 -17.34
CA ALA A 200 0.40 -1.47 -18.32
C ALA A 200 0.36 -2.86 -17.65
N PRO A 201 -0.06 -3.92 -18.34
CA PRO A 201 -0.05 -5.28 -17.78
C PRO A 201 1.34 -5.73 -17.28
N SER A 202 2.41 -5.16 -17.86
CA SER A 202 3.80 -5.39 -17.46
C SER A 202 4.30 -4.48 -16.34
N ALA A 203 3.49 -3.60 -15.80
CA ALA A 203 3.91 -2.60 -14.81
C ALA A 203 4.58 -3.19 -13.56
N PHE A 204 4.22 -4.41 -13.19
CA PHE A 204 4.79 -5.15 -12.06
C PHE A 204 5.80 -6.23 -12.49
N ALA A 205 6.23 -6.26 -13.76
CA ALA A 205 7.17 -7.28 -14.27
C ALA A 205 8.52 -7.25 -13.54
N ALA A 206 8.98 -6.08 -13.12
CA ALA A 206 10.22 -5.92 -12.36
C ALA A 206 10.19 -6.65 -10.99
N VAL A 207 9.00 -6.86 -10.43
CA VAL A 207 8.80 -7.63 -9.19
C VAL A 207 8.24 -9.03 -9.49
N GLY A 208 8.39 -9.51 -10.73
CA GLY A 208 8.05 -10.88 -11.13
C GLY A 208 6.58 -11.14 -11.38
N VAL A 209 5.74 -10.12 -11.43
CA VAL A 209 4.30 -10.25 -11.67
C VAL A 209 3.99 -9.81 -13.09
N HIS A 210 3.47 -10.73 -13.89
CA HIS A 210 3.11 -10.51 -15.29
C HIS A 210 1.59 -10.54 -15.46
N ASP A 211 1.09 -9.80 -16.46
CA ASP A 211 -0.33 -9.75 -16.83
C ASP A 211 -1.26 -9.29 -15.69
N PHE A 212 -0.77 -8.37 -14.87
CA PHE A 212 -1.49 -7.87 -13.71
C PHE A 212 -2.33 -6.64 -14.06
N ASN A 213 -3.62 -6.85 -14.30
CA ASN A 213 -4.54 -5.80 -14.71
C ASN A 213 -4.94 -4.90 -13.54
N THR A 214 -4.20 -3.82 -13.36
CA THR A 214 -4.41 -2.83 -12.31
C THR A 214 -4.61 -1.43 -12.86
N LYS A 215 -5.14 -0.56 -12.02
CA LYS A 215 -5.31 0.86 -12.28
C LYS A 215 -4.98 1.67 -11.03
N ILE A 216 -4.54 2.89 -11.23
CA ILE A 216 -4.47 3.92 -10.19
C ILE A 216 -5.83 4.62 -10.17
N MET A 217 -6.37 4.83 -8.98
CA MET A 217 -7.58 5.64 -8.78
C MET A 217 -7.30 6.75 -7.78
N VAL A 218 -7.87 7.92 -8.02
CA VAL A 218 -7.74 9.10 -7.17
C VAL A 218 -9.10 9.51 -6.67
N PHE A 219 -9.18 9.76 -5.37
CA PHE A 219 -10.38 10.16 -4.67
C PHE A 219 -10.10 11.36 -3.76
N LEU A 220 -11.10 12.21 -3.60
CA LEU A 220 -11.11 13.29 -2.63
C LEU A 220 -12.07 12.92 -1.50
N ARG A 221 -11.60 12.98 -0.24
CA ARG A 221 -12.44 12.73 0.91
C ARG A 221 -13.50 13.82 1.02
N LYS A 222 -14.77 13.42 1.07
CA LYS A 222 -15.88 14.35 1.31
C LYS A 222 -15.85 14.85 2.75
N SER A 223 -16.13 16.14 2.93
CA SER A 223 -16.45 16.66 4.24
C SER A 223 -17.73 15.98 4.70
N GLY A 224 -17.68 15.28 5.83
CA GLY A 224 -18.89 14.65 6.39
C GLY A 224 -19.97 15.71 6.60
N HIS A 225 -21.23 15.38 6.32
CA HIS A 225 -22.33 16.20 6.80
C HIS A 225 -22.21 16.26 8.33
N ILE A 226 -21.90 17.42 8.86
CA ILE A 226 -22.09 17.71 10.28
C ILE A 226 -23.60 17.52 10.49
N LYS A 227 -24.00 16.40 11.09
CA LYS A 227 -25.34 16.31 11.66
C LYS A 227 -25.36 17.36 12.76
N MET A 228 -25.88 18.55 12.44
CA MET A 228 -26.27 19.47 13.47
C MET A 228 -27.32 18.74 14.29
N GLN A 229 -26.95 18.34 15.50
CA GLN A 229 -27.94 17.93 16.52
C GLN A 229 -28.77 19.18 16.82
N ALA A 230 -30.03 19.14 16.41
CA ALA A 230 -31.04 20.10 16.82
C ALA A 230 -31.51 19.77 18.24
#